data_8102d45c598b5268b41b4506c9aca517
#
_entry.id   8102d45c598b5268b41b4506c9aca517
#
_cell.length_a   1.000
_cell.length_b   1.000
_cell.length_c   1.000
_cell.angle_alpha   90.00
_cell.angle_beta   90.00
_cell.angle_gamma   90.00
#
_symmetry.space_group_name_H-M   'P 1'
#
loop_
_entity.id
_entity.type
_entity.pdbx_description
1 polymer ?
#
loop_
_entity_poly.entity_id
_entity_poly.type
_entity_poly.pdbx_seq_one_letter_code
_entity_poly.pdbx_strand_id
1 'polypeptide(L)'
;MILGFLAEGLLHGYELRRKMNELYGFAREISDGSLYPAIHRLIKSGAVIRHVEKGRAAQRHTLELTPEGRQNLHHRLRSASAGDVSDLGRFMVILAFLSELPSVEEQHDVLRRRLRFLEAPASFFYEGGRPLRKAEIQDAYRQGMLTIGQATRKAEIAWIRHTLDAGGQMNSPAN
;
A
#
# COMPACT_ATOMS: atom_id res chain seq x y z
N MET A 1 6.18 3.82 0.70
CA MET A 1 6.15 3.70 2.18
C MET A 1 6.94 4.82 2.87
N ILE A 2 8.27 5.03 2.64
CA ILE A 2 9.03 6.13 3.28
C ILE A 2 8.33 7.48 3.08
N LEU A 3 8.03 7.86 1.83
CA LEU A 3 7.36 9.12 1.51
C LEU A 3 5.97 9.22 2.16
N GLY A 4 5.22 8.09 2.27
CA GLY A 4 3.91 8.07 2.90
C GLY A 4 3.98 8.44 4.38
N PHE A 5 4.87 7.80 5.15
CA PHE A 5 5.03 8.15 6.57
C PHE A 5 5.57 9.57 6.77
N LEU A 6 6.45 10.06 5.88
CA LEU A 6 6.92 11.43 5.95
C LEU A 6 5.86 12.47 5.53
N ALA A 7 4.81 12.06 4.84
CA ALA A 7 3.67 12.91 4.55
C ALA A 7 2.80 13.20 5.79
N GLU A 8 2.83 12.29 6.79
CA GLU A 8 2.17 12.46 8.08
C GLU A 8 2.91 13.47 9.00
N GLY A 9 4.21 13.70 8.77
CA GLY A 9 5.02 14.63 9.55
C GLY A 9 6.51 14.31 9.56
N LEU A 10 7.26 15.12 10.30
CA LEU A 10 8.69 14.96 10.54
C LEU A 10 8.96 13.68 11.34
N LEU A 11 9.95 12.87 10.92
CA LEU A 11 10.33 11.65 11.61
C LEU A 11 11.85 11.49 11.69
N HIS A 12 12.33 10.94 12.79
CA HIS A 12 13.68 10.39 12.86
C HIS A 12 13.77 9.05 12.08
N GLY A 13 14.97 8.70 11.62
CA GLY A 13 15.17 7.45 10.85
C GLY A 13 14.74 6.19 11.62
N TYR A 14 14.97 6.14 12.94
CA TYR A 14 14.56 5.02 13.78
C TYR A 14 13.03 4.94 13.96
N GLU A 15 12.34 6.09 14.05
CA GLU A 15 10.87 6.14 14.12
C GLU A 15 10.24 5.68 12.81
N LEU A 16 10.81 6.13 11.70
CA LEU A 16 10.40 5.71 10.38
C LEU A 16 10.53 4.18 10.23
N ARG A 17 11.67 3.59 10.64
CA ARG A 17 11.86 2.13 10.64
C ARG A 17 10.81 1.42 11.49
N ARG A 18 10.55 1.91 12.70
CA ARG A 18 9.55 1.35 13.60
C ARG A 18 8.16 1.35 12.96
N LYS A 19 7.69 2.52 12.46
CA LYS A 19 6.39 2.63 11.77
C LYS A 19 6.28 1.72 10.55
N MET A 20 7.37 1.59 9.78
CA MET A 20 7.43 0.70 8.62
C MET A 20 7.33 -0.78 9.01
N ASN A 21 7.97 -1.19 10.10
CA ASN A 21 7.88 -2.55 10.62
C ASN A 21 6.48 -2.84 11.20
N GLU A 22 5.89 -1.88 11.90
CA GLU A 22 4.53 -1.97 12.42
C GLU A 22 3.50 -2.15 11.28
N LEU A 23 3.64 -1.42 10.17
CA LEU A 23 2.75 -1.56 9.00
C LEU A 23 2.86 -2.93 8.33
N TYR A 24 4.06 -3.51 8.26
CA TYR A 24 4.25 -4.87 7.72
C TYR A 24 3.86 -5.97 8.72
N GLY A 25 3.60 -5.61 9.97
CA GLY A 25 3.43 -6.58 11.04
C GLY A 25 4.71 -7.42 11.21
N PHE A 26 4.56 -8.65 11.69
CA PHE A 26 5.70 -9.56 11.88
C PHE A 26 6.16 -10.26 10.59
N ALA A 27 5.56 -9.95 9.44
CA ALA A 27 5.81 -10.67 8.20
C ALA A 27 7.17 -10.32 7.56
N ARG A 28 7.70 -9.11 7.79
CA ARG A 28 8.96 -8.66 7.19
C ARG A 28 9.59 -7.53 7.99
N GLU A 29 10.79 -7.76 8.50
CA GLU A 29 11.56 -6.73 9.18
C GLU A 29 12.36 -5.88 8.16
N ILE A 30 12.29 -4.56 8.32
CA ILE A 30 13.07 -3.61 7.54
C ILE A 30 14.39 -3.36 8.27
N SER A 31 15.49 -3.79 7.65
CA SER A 31 16.82 -3.59 8.17
C SER A 31 17.34 -2.18 7.91
N ASP A 32 18.27 -1.72 8.76
CA ASP A 32 18.99 -0.46 8.56
C ASP A 32 19.76 -0.45 7.23
N GLY A 33 20.33 -1.59 6.83
CA GLY A 33 21.03 -1.74 5.56
C GLY A 33 20.16 -1.52 4.32
N SER A 34 18.85 -1.69 4.41
CA SER A 34 17.90 -1.39 3.32
C SER A 34 17.31 0.01 3.43
N LEU A 35 17.02 0.47 4.64
CA LEU A 35 16.35 1.74 4.89
C LEU A 35 17.24 2.95 4.60
N TYR A 36 18.43 3.02 5.20
CA TYR A 36 19.29 4.20 5.07
C TYR A 36 19.76 4.49 3.64
N PRO A 37 20.16 3.49 2.82
CA PRO A 37 20.41 3.74 1.41
C PRO A 37 19.20 4.26 0.64
N ALA A 38 17.97 3.82 1.00
CA ALA A 38 16.75 4.34 0.39
C ALA A 38 16.50 5.81 0.79
N ILE A 39 16.68 6.16 2.07
CA ILE A 39 16.61 7.54 2.55
C ILE A 39 17.64 8.42 1.82
N HIS A 40 18.88 7.97 1.70
CA HIS A 40 19.92 8.70 0.98
C HIS A 40 19.56 8.98 -0.48
N ARG A 41 18.97 8.00 -1.19
CA ARG A 41 18.48 8.22 -2.57
C ARG A 41 17.37 9.27 -2.62
N LEU A 42 16.46 9.28 -1.66
CA LEU A 42 15.38 10.26 -1.59
C LEU A 42 15.90 11.68 -1.27
N ILE A 43 16.91 11.79 -0.41
CA ILE A 43 17.58 13.06 -0.14
C ILE A 43 18.30 13.57 -1.41
N LYS A 44 19.07 12.68 -2.08
CA LYS A 44 19.78 13.03 -3.31
C LYS A 44 18.84 13.47 -4.45
N SER A 45 17.63 12.91 -4.50
CA SER A 45 16.60 13.29 -5.49
C SER A 45 15.79 14.52 -5.10
N GLY A 46 16.08 15.17 -3.96
CA GLY A 46 15.33 16.33 -3.47
C GLY A 46 13.94 15.98 -2.88
N ALA A 47 13.54 14.71 -2.84
CA ALA A 47 12.24 14.31 -2.32
C ALA A 47 12.14 14.37 -0.79
N VAL A 48 13.27 14.34 -0.09
CA VAL A 48 13.37 14.41 1.38
C VAL A 48 14.48 15.36 1.77
N ILE A 49 14.25 16.18 2.79
CA ILE A 49 15.27 17.01 3.43
C ILE A 49 15.64 16.39 4.77
N ARG A 50 16.90 16.50 5.13
CA ARG A 50 17.42 16.10 6.44
C ARG A 50 17.81 17.34 7.23
N HIS A 51 17.17 17.52 8.38
CA HIS A 51 17.53 18.57 9.34
C HIS A 51 18.47 18.01 10.41
N VAL A 52 19.44 18.82 10.78
CA VAL A 52 20.38 18.49 11.87
C VAL A 52 19.93 19.21 13.12
N GLU A 53 19.51 18.46 14.13
CA GLU A 53 19.20 19.03 15.44
C GLU A 53 20.47 19.22 16.23
N LYS A 54 20.73 20.46 16.67
CA LYS A 54 21.85 20.77 17.58
C LYS A 54 21.49 20.33 18.99
N GLY A 55 21.87 19.14 19.39
CA GLY A 55 21.67 18.61 20.75
C GLY A 55 22.97 18.26 21.46
N ARG A 56 22.95 18.24 22.80
CA ARG A 56 24.13 18.09 23.67
C ARG A 56 24.85 16.73 23.62
N ALA A 57 24.30 15.65 23.04
CA ALA A 57 24.88 14.30 23.18
C ALA A 57 24.96 13.46 21.90
N ALA A 58 24.20 13.74 20.86
CA ALA A 58 24.35 13.11 19.54
C ALA A 58 23.64 13.96 18.49
N GLN A 59 24.18 14.06 17.29
CA GLN A 59 23.49 14.69 16.16
C GLN A 59 22.24 13.87 15.84
N ARG A 60 21.08 14.36 16.22
CA ARG A 60 19.80 13.77 15.79
C ARG A 60 19.43 14.39 14.46
N HIS A 61 18.95 13.56 13.56
CA HIS A 61 18.52 13.98 12.25
C HIS A 61 17.04 13.69 12.10
N THR A 62 16.26 14.71 11.77
CA THR A 62 14.88 14.56 11.35
C THR A 62 14.79 14.59 9.82
N LEU A 63 13.85 13.86 9.28
CA LEU A 63 13.53 13.76 7.86
C LEU A 63 12.20 14.46 7.60
N GLU A 64 12.16 15.25 6.55
CA GLU A 64 11.00 16.00 6.12
C GLU A 64 10.70 15.72 4.65
N LEU A 65 9.44 15.55 4.32
CA LEU A 65 8.97 15.42 2.96
C LEU A 65 8.94 16.80 2.27
N THR A 66 9.59 16.91 1.12
CA THR A 66 9.52 18.12 0.32
C THR A 66 8.24 18.19 -0.52
N PRO A 67 7.90 19.36 -1.13
CA PRO A 67 6.84 19.44 -2.13
C PRO A 67 7.07 18.48 -3.30
N GLU A 68 8.30 18.32 -3.79
CA GLU A 68 8.69 17.36 -4.83
C GLU A 68 8.50 15.92 -4.34
N GLY A 69 8.82 15.64 -3.08
CA GLY A 69 8.59 14.34 -2.43
C GLY A 69 7.10 14.00 -2.37
N ARG A 70 6.25 14.98 -2.06
CA ARG A 70 4.79 14.82 -2.04
C ARG A 70 4.24 14.56 -3.45
N GLN A 71 4.71 15.29 -4.45
CA GLN A 71 4.34 15.01 -5.85
C GLN A 71 4.77 13.60 -6.29
N ASN A 72 5.96 13.15 -5.89
CA ASN A 72 6.45 11.80 -6.16
C ASN A 72 5.56 10.73 -5.48
N LEU A 73 5.14 10.96 -4.22
CA LEU A 73 4.20 10.09 -3.52
C LEU A 73 2.89 9.98 -4.29
N HIS A 74 2.26 11.12 -4.62
CA HIS A 74 1.02 11.16 -5.37
C HIS A 74 1.14 10.44 -6.73
N HIS A 75 2.21 10.70 -7.46
CA HIS A 75 2.47 10.02 -8.73
C HIS A 75 2.53 8.49 -8.55
N ARG A 76 3.26 8.00 -7.55
CA ARG A 76 3.39 6.55 -7.27
C ARG A 76 2.06 5.91 -6.87
N LEU A 77 1.23 6.60 -6.10
CA LEU A 77 -0.09 6.11 -5.73
C LEU A 77 -1.01 6.02 -6.96
N ARG A 78 -1.04 7.07 -7.79
CA ARG A 78 -1.84 7.09 -9.03
C ARG A 78 -1.38 6.05 -10.05
N SER A 79 -0.07 5.88 -10.21
CA SER A 79 0.55 5.02 -11.23
C SER A 79 0.95 3.65 -10.72
N ALA A 80 0.31 3.17 -9.63
CA ALA A 80 0.56 1.83 -9.10
C ALA A 80 0.52 0.78 -10.22
N SER A 81 1.60 -0.01 -10.34
CA SER A 81 1.76 -1.00 -11.40
C SER A 81 0.75 -2.14 -11.28
N ALA A 82 0.56 -2.91 -12.36
CA ALA A 82 -0.25 -4.11 -12.30
C ALA A 82 0.25 -5.09 -11.23
N GLY A 83 1.56 -5.20 -11.02
CA GLY A 83 2.17 -6.00 -9.96
C GLY A 83 1.87 -5.49 -8.56
N ASP A 84 1.80 -4.16 -8.36
CA ASP A 84 1.44 -3.58 -7.07
C ASP A 84 -0.06 -3.75 -6.77
N VAL A 85 -0.89 -3.69 -7.82
CA VAL A 85 -2.34 -3.86 -7.71
C VAL A 85 -2.71 -5.34 -7.50
N SER A 86 -1.94 -6.31 -8.01
CA SER A 86 -2.24 -7.74 -7.89
C SER A 86 -1.73 -8.37 -6.59
N ASP A 87 -0.61 -7.91 -6.06
CA ASP A 87 -0.03 -8.40 -4.81
C ASP A 87 -0.73 -7.76 -3.60
N LEU A 88 -1.32 -8.57 -2.73
CA LEU A 88 -2.05 -8.06 -1.56
C LEU A 88 -1.15 -7.26 -0.62
N GLY A 89 0.07 -7.73 -0.35
CA GLY A 89 0.98 -7.04 0.57
C GLY A 89 1.41 -5.67 0.05
N ARG A 90 1.70 -5.57 -1.25
CA ARG A 90 2.02 -4.29 -1.90
C ARG A 90 0.82 -3.36 -1.95
N PHE A 91 -0.36 -3.91 -2.26
CA PHE A 91 -1.59 -3.14 -2.29
C PHE A 91 -1.97 -2.59 -0.91
N MET A 92 -1.75 -3.35 0.17
CA MET A 92 -1.97 -2.86 1.54
C MET A 92 -1.10 -1.64 1.87
N VAL A 93 0.14 -1.58 1.35
CA VAL A 93 0.98 -0.39 1.50
C VAL A 93 0.43 0.82 0.72
N ILE A 94 -0.11 0.59 -0.49
CA ILE A 94 -0.79 1.65 -1.27
C ILE A 94 -2.01 2.15 -0.49
N LEU A 95 -2.84 1.23 -0.01
CA LEU A 95 -4.06 1.52 0.72
C LEU A 95 -3.80 2.34 1.99
N ALA A 96 -2.72 2.01 2.73
CA ALA A 96 -2.34 2.73 3.95
C ALA A 96 -2.07 4.23 3.73
N PHE A 97 -1.70 4.62 2.51
CA PHE A 97 -1.39 6.02 2.17
C PHE A 97 -2.32 6.59 1.10
N LEU A 98 -3.41 5.92 0.79
CA LEU A 98 -4.29 6.33 -0.30
C LEU A 98 -4.95 7.69 -0.05
N SER A 99 -5.21 8.02 1.22
CA SER A 99 -5.74 9.32 1.65
C SER A 99 -4.81 10.51 1.40
N GLU A 100 -3.52 10.26 1.10
CA GLU A 100 -2.59 11.32 0.70
C GLU A 100 -2.90 11.88 -0.71
N LEU A 101 -3.64 11.15 -1.53
CA LEU A 101 -4.11 11.69 -2.81
C LEU A 101 -5.15 12.80 -2.57
N PRO A 102 -5.02 13.94 -3.27
CA PRO A 102 -5.77 15.16 -2.96
C PRO A 102 -7.26 15.07 -3.30
N SER A 103 -7.67 14.14 -4.17
CA SER A 103 -9.08 13.98 -4.54
C SER A 103 -9.60 12.57 -4.29
N VAL A 104 -10.84 12.48 -3.83
CA VAL A 104 -11.56 11.21 -3.63
C VAL A 104 -11.65 10.42 -4.95
N GLU A 105 -11.80 11.12 -6.07
CA GLU A 105 -11.85 10.46 -7.39
C GLU A 105 -10.55 9.75 -7.74
N GLU A 106 -9.39 10.37 -7.47
CA GLU A 106 -8.09 9.72 -7.65
C GLU A 106 -7.90 8.51 -6.73
N GLN A 107 -8.37 8.59 -5.48
CA GLN A 107 -8.37 7.48 -4.54
C GLN A 107 -9.24 6.33 -5.07
N HIS A 108 -10.44 6.65 -5.54
CA HIS A 108 -11.38 5.69 -6.10
C HIS A 108 -10.86 5.03 -7.38
N ASP A 109 -10.12 5.74 -8.23
CA ASP A 109 -9.51 5.14 -9.42
C ASP A 109 -8.50 4.05 -9.07
N VAL A 110 -7.74 4.20 -8.00
CA VAL A 110 -6.84 3.17 -7.50
C VAL A 110 -7.65 1.96 -7.00
N LEU A 111 -8.72 2.19 -6.24
CA LEU A 111 -9.61 1.13 -5.74
C LEU A 111 -10.32 0.39 -6.88
N ARG A 112 -10.80 1.10 -7.91
CA ARG A 112 -11.42 0.50 -9.10
C ARG A 112 -10.46 -0.43 -9.85
N ARG A 113 -9.16 -0.07 -9.93
CA ARG A 113 -8.15 -0.94 -10.55
C ARG A 113 -7.97 -2.23 -9.76
N ARG A 114 -7.90 -2.14 -8.44
CA ARG A 114 -7.83 -3.32 -7.56
C ARG A 114 -9.10 -4.17 -7.68
N LEU A 115 -10.26 -3.55 -7.68
CA LEU A 115 -11.54 -4.24 -7.83
C LEU A 115 -11.60 -5.05 -9.14
N ARG A 116 -11.23 -4.45 -10.28
CA ARG A 116 -11.16 -5.16 -11.56
C ARG A 116 -10.24 -6.38 -11.51
N PHE A 117 -9.08 -6.26 -10.86
CA PHE A 117 -8.18 -7.39 -10.65
C PHE A 117 -8.85 -8.49 -9.80
N LEU A 118 -9.50 -8.11 -8.72
CA LEU A 118 -10.17 -9.06 -7.83
C LEU A 118 -11.39 -9.72 -8.49
N GLU A 119 -12.09 -9.06 -9.38
CA GLU A 119 -13.26 -9.60 -10.09
C GLU A 119 -12.89 -10.48 -11.28
N ALA A 120 -11.66 -10.41 -11.74
CA ALA A 120 -11.19 -11.28 -12.83
C ALA A 120 -11.18 -12.74 -12.38
N PRO A 121 -11.59 -13.71 -13.25
CA PRO A 121 -11.54 -15.13 -12.93
C PRO A 121 -10.12 -15.57 -12.55
N ALA A 122 -9.93 -16.08 -11.36
CA ALA A 122 -8.64 -16.55 -10.88
C ALA A 122 -8.80 -17.74 -9.91
N SER A 123 -7.84 -18.65 -9.98
CA SER A 123 -7.68 -19.77 -9.04
C SER A 123 -6.20 -20.00 -8.81
N PHE A 124 -5.84 -20.73 -7.74
CA PHE A 124 -4.49 -21.23 -7.54
C PHE A 124 -4.22 -22.50 -8.34
N PHE A 125 -5.26 -23.22 -8.78
CA PHE A 125 -5.15 -24.52 -9.41
C PHE A 125 -5.95 -24.56 -10.71
N TYR A 126 -5.32 -25.08 -11.76
CA TYR A 126 -5.90 -25.19 -13.09
C TYR A 126 -5.72 -26.58 -13.65
N GLU A 127 -6.68 -27.03 -14.48
CA GLU A 127 -6.61 -28.23 -15.29
C GLU A 127 -7.14 -27.92 -16.68
N GLY A 128 -6.36 -28.22 -17.72
CA GLY A 128 -6.75 -27.89 -19.08
C GLY A 128 -7.05 -26.41 -19.33
N GLY A 129 -6.38 -25.48 -18.59
CA GLY A 129 -6.63 -24.02 -18.66
C GLY A 129 -7.88 -23.55 -17.90
N ARG A 130 -8.65 -24.46 -17.31
CA ARG A 130 -9.84 -24.16 -16.50
C ARG A 130 -9.47 -24.12 -15.00
N PRO A 131 -9.93 -23.10 -14.24
CA PRO A 131 -9.75 -23.09 -12.80
C PRO A 131 -10.51 -24.24 -12.12
N LEU A 132 -9.82 -24.96 -11.23
CA LEU A 132 -10.45 -26.03 -10.44
C LEU A 132 -11.32 -25.45 -9.34
N ARG A 133 -12.46 -26.09 -9.12
CA ARG A 133 -13.34 -25.82 -7.97
C ARG A 133 -12.81 -26.58 -6.73
N LYS A 134 -13.16 -26.09 -5.53
CA LYS A 134 -12.72 -26.72 -4.29
C LYS A 134 -13.07 -28.23 -4.23
N ALA A 135 -14.26 -28.63 -4.68
CA ALA A 135 -14.70 -30.01 -4.68
C ALA A 135 -13.89 -30.94 -5.64
N GLU A 136 -13.18 -30.38 -6.61
CA GLU A 136 -12.36 -31.12 -7.58
C GLU A 136 -10.93 -31.34 -7.05
N ILE A 137 -10.57 -30.78 -5.90
CA ILE A 137 -9.27 -30.90 -5.27
C ILE A 137 -9.39 -31.88 -4.09
N GLN A 138 -8.65 -32.98 -4.14
CA GLN A 138 -8.69 -34.00 -3.07
C GLN A 138 -7.83 -33.61 -1.85
N ASP A 139 -6.76 -32.84 -2.07
CA ASP A 139 -5.83 -32.44 -1.02
C ASP A 139 -6.45 -31.38 -0.10
N ALA A 140 -6.58 -31.68 1.19
CA ALA A 140 -7.19 -30.80 2.19
C ALA A 140 -6.46 -29.47 2.38
N TYR A 141 -5.12 -29.43 2.26
CA TYR A 141 -4.34 -28.21 2.41
C TYR A 141 -4.51 -27.29 1.19
N ARG A 142 -4.57 -27.85 0.00
CA ARG A 142 -4.91 -27.10 -1.22
C ARG A 142 -6.34 -26.56 -1.20
N GLN A 143 -7.29 -27.32 -0.67
CA GLN A 143 -8.65 -26.82 -0.39
C GLN A 143 -8.62 -25.66 0.61
N GLY A 144 -7.77 -25.75 1.63
CA GLY A 144 -7.53 -24.68 2.59
C GLY A 144 -7.04 -23.40 1.93
N MET A 145 -6.07 -23.49 1.01
CA MET A 145 -5.59 -22.33 0.24
C MET A 145 -6.71 -21.64 -0.53
N LEU A 146 -7.55 -22.42 -1.24
CA LEU A 146 -8.72 -21.86 -1.94
C LEU A 146 -9.70 -21.19 -1.00
N THR A 147 -9.99 -21.82 0.16
CA THR A 147 -10.92 -21.27 1.14
C THR A 147 -10.44 -19.94 1.68
N ILE A 148 -9.18 -19.85 2.11
CA ILE A 148 -8.57 -18.63 2.62
C ILE A 148 -8.53 -17.55 1.54
N GLY A 149 -8.04 -17.87 0.34
CA GLY A 149 -7.95 -16.92 -0.77
C GLY A 149 -9.31 -16.37 -1.18
N GLN A 150 -10.35 -17.22 -1.25
CA GLN A 150 -11.71 -16.79 -1.57
C GLN A 150 -12.32 -15.91 -0.48
N ALA A 151 -12.10 -16.24 0.79
CA ALA A 151 -12.60 -15.46 1.92
C ALA A 151 -11.96 -14.06 1.94
N THR A 152 -10.63 -13.98 1.80
CA THR A 152 -9.89 -12.71 1.73
C THR A 152 -10.37 -11.86 0.55
N ARG A 153 -10.47 -12.46 -0.64
CA ARG A 153 -10.96 -11.78 -1.84
C ARG A 153 -12.38 -11.25 -1.69
N LYS A 154 -13.28 -12.07 -1.11
CA LYS A 154 -14.68 -11.66 -0.88
C LYS A 154 -14.76 -10.48 0.09
N ALA A 155 -14.01 -10.51 1.18
CA ALA A 155 -13.97 -9.42 2.14
C ALA A 155 -13.43 -8.12 1.51
N GLU A 156 -12.37 -8.22 0.73
CA GLU A 156 -11.74 -7.06 0.06
C GLU A 156 -12.69 -6.45 -0.98
N ILE A 157 -13.33 -7.26 -1.83
CA ILE A 157 -14.33 -6.79 -2.80
C ILE A 157 -15.49 -6.07 -2.10
N ALA A 158 -16.01 -6.65 -1.03
CA ALA A 158 -17.13 -6.06 -0.29
C ALA A 158 -16.75 -4.70 0.29
N TRP A 159 -15.57 -4.59 0.89
CA TRP A 159 -15.08 -3.33 1.44
C TRP A 159 -14.85 -2.27 0.35
N ILE A 160 -14.19 -2.63 -0.77
CA ILE A 160 -13.93 -1.68 -1.86
C ILE A 160 -15.25 -1.17 -2.45
N ARG A 161 -16.20 -2.05 -2.72
CA ARG A 161 -17.52 -1.65 -3.25
C ARG A 161 -18.23 -0.69 -2.30
N HIS A 162 -18.30 -1.04 -1.02
CA HIS A 162 -18.90 -0.16 0.00
C HIS A 162 -18.24 1.23 0.02
N THR A 163 -16.90 1.30 -0.05
CA THR A 163 -16.16 2.56 -0.05
C THR A 163 -16.44 3.39 -1.31
N LEU A 164 -16.51 2.75 -2.48
CA LEU A 164 -16.84 3.44 -3.74
C LEU A 164 -18.28 3.98 -3.74
N ASP A 165 -19.23 3.23 -3.20
CA ASP A 165 -20.63 3.62 -3.12
C ASP A 165 -20.84 4.78 -2.12
N ALA A 166 -20.19 4.73 -0.96
CA ALA A 166 -20.24 5.79 0.05
C ALA A 166 -19.66 7.13 -0.47
N GLY A 167 -18.57 7.08 -1.22
CA GLY A 167 -17.98 8.27 -1.84
C GLY A 167 -18.87 8.87 -2.95
N GLY A 168 -19.65 8.04 -3.64
CA GLY A 168 -20.64 8.49 -4.64
C GLY A 168 -21.79 9.31 -4.02
N GLN A 169 -22.16 9.03 -2.79
CA GLN A 169 -23.24 9.75 -2.08
C GLN A 169 -22.81 11.13 -1.57
N MET A 170 -21.50 11.32 -1.26
CA MET A 170 -20.98 12.61 -0.81
C MET A 170 -20.83 13.64 -1.95
N ASN A 171 -20.78 13.18 -3.21
CA ASN A 171 -20.66 14.05 -4.40
C ASN A 171 -21.99 14.32 -5.12
N SER A 172 -23.11 13.84 -4.61
CA SER A 172 -24.43 14.21 -5.17
C SER A 172 -24.82 15.60 -4.64
N PRO A 173 -24.94 16.64 -5.49
CA PRO A 173 -25.41 17.93 -5.04
C PRO A 173 -26.80 17.73 -4.44
N ALA A 174 -26.97 18.20 -3.19
CA ALA A 174 -28.31 18.31 -2.61
C ALA A 174 -29.17 19.18 -3.53
N ASN A 175 -30.23 18.58 -4.03
CA ASN A 175 -31.23 19.19 -4.89
C ASN A 175 -32.12 20.13 -4.07
#